data_6a082be3fd57b07934dbb4d1782aa67a
#
_entry.id   6a082be3fd57b07934dbb4d1782aa67a
#
_cell.length_a   1.000
_cell.length_b   1.000
_cell.length_c   1.000
_cell.angle_alpha   90.00
_cell.angle_beta   90.00
_cell.angle_gamma   90.00
#
_symmetry.space_group_name_H-M   'P 1'
#
loop_
_entity.id
_entity.type
_entity.pdbx_description
1 polymer ?
#
loop_
_entity_poly.entity_id
_entity_poly.type
_entity_poly.pdbx_seq_one_letter_code
_entity_poly.pdbx_strand_id
1 'polypeptide(L)'
;MADMRRTRNLLIASFVLALVLPAAAPAKLTEVGVIGETNPATVPSCPSPKCLAVSRTTGFQVKVGSVRNPLSVPRNGTIVAWTITLGKPNATQIKFFNENEGGVAEAGIAVLQAQPKPNLTYKLIAQSPLVKLQPYFGQTAQFPLETTIPVKKGEVIALTVPTWAPALALGFGNDTSWRASRSKKQCLSTSSQTAHTQLSSSIQYFCLYQTARLTYSATLISTP
;
A
#
# COMPACT_ATOMS: atom_id res chain seq x y z
N MET A 1 2.93 -39.23 -87.97
CA MET A 1 4.05 -38.72 -87.19
C MET A 1 3.45 -37.67 -86.30
N ALA A 2 3.19 -37.98 -85.05
CA ALA A 2 2.54 -37.11 -84.06
C ALA A 2 3.53 -36.82 -82.96
N ASP A 3 3.85 -35.59 -82.83
CA ASP A 3 4.76 -35.09 -81.74
C ASP A 3 3.95 -34.67 -80.55
N MET A 4 4.20 -35.35 -79.42
CA MET A 4 3.43 -35.28 -78.23
C MET A 4 4.22 -34.41 -77.25
N ARG A 5 3.94 -33.10 -77.21
CA ARG A 5 4.53 -32.13 -76.20
C ARG A 5 3.86 -32.31 -74.86
N ARG A 6 4.61 -32.85 -73.87
CA ARG A 6 4.24 -32.86 -72.46
C ARG A 6 4.47 -31.49 -71.82
N THR A 7 3.40 -30.82 -71.48
CA THR A 7 3.43 -29.65 -70.61
C THR A 7 3.51 -30.11 -69.16
N ARG A 8 4.63 -29.80 -68.46
CA ARG A 8 4.82 -29.99 -67.02
C ARG A 8 4.26 -28.76 -66.28
N ASN A 9 3.11 -28.92 -65.61
CA ASN A 9 2.58 -27.94 -64.70
C ASN A 9 3.39 -27.96 -63.39
N LEU A 10 4.17 -26.91 -63.13
CA LEU A 10 4.78 -26.64 -61.81
C LEU A 10 3.74 -25.97 -60.94
N LEU A 11 3.21 -26.72 -59.97
CA LEU A 11 2.42 -26.14 -58.85
C LEU A 11 3.39 -25.55 -57.82
N ILE A 12 3.47 -24.21 -57.81
CA ILE A 12 4.17 -23.46 -56.74
C ILE A 12 3.21 -23.37 -55.57
N ALA A 13 3.44 -24.19 -54.54
CA ALA A 13 2.74 -24.08 -53.27
C ALA A 13 3.34 -22.91 -52.46
N SER A 14 2.67 -21.75 -52.45
CA SER A 14 3.04 -20.63 -51.59
C SER A 14 2.64 -20.92 -50.14
N PHE A 15 3.63 -21.24 -49.33
CA PHE A 15 3.45 -21.41 -47.86
C PHE A 15 3.39 -20.03 -47.22
N VAL A 16 2.18 -19.53 -46.94
CA VAL A 16 1.98 -18.30 -46.15
C VAL A 16 2.23 -18.63 -44.68
N LEU A 17 3.42 -18.29 -44.18
CA LEU A 17 3.76 -18.38 -42.79
C LEU A 17 3.05 -17.22 -42.04
N ALA A 18 1.88 -17.49 -41.44
CA ALA A 18 1.20 -16.52 -40.60
C ALA A 18 2.02 -16.30 -39.30
N LEU A 19 2.71 -15.17 -39.21
CA LEU A 19 3.32 -14.70 -37.97
C LEU A 19 2.20 -14.36 -36.96
N VAL A 20 1.93 -15.27 -36.03
CA VAL A 20 1.08 -15.02 -34.86
C VAL A 20 1.91 -14.18 -33.89
N LEU A 21 1.78 -12.86 -33.97
CA LEU A 21 2.35 -11.96 -32.97
C LEU A 21 1.56 -12.19 -31.67
N PRO A 22 2.22 -12.50 -30.54
CA PRO A 22 1.53 -12.60 -29.27
C PRO A 22 0.95 -11.20 -28.93
N ALA A 23 -0.37 -11.13 -28.78
CA ALA A 23 -1.03 -9.92 -28.31
C ALA A 23 -0.53 -9.64 -26.89
N ALA A 24 0.28 -8.59 -26.70
CA ALA A 24 0.69 -8.15 -25.39
C ALA A 24 -0.58 -7.73 -24.62
N ALA A 25 -0.90 -8.43 -23.54
CA ALA A 25 -2.02 -8.05 -22.70
C ALA A 25 -1.76 -6.64 -22.11
N PRO A 26 -2.73 -5.71 -22.15
CA PRO A 26 -2.52 -4.36 -21.68
C PRO A 26 -2.25 -4.35 -20.17
N ALA A 27 -1.23 -3.61 -19.75
CA ALA A 27 -0.95 -3.36 -18.33
C ALA A 27 -2.17 -2.67 -17.70
N LYS A 28 -2.65 -3.19 -16.57
CA LYS A 28 -3.82 -2.63 -15.87
C LYS A 28 -3.36 -1.82 -14.67
N LEU A 29 -3.79 -0.57 -14.63
CA LEU A 29 -3.63 0.31 -13.47
C LEU A 29 -4.74 0.03 -12.46
N THR A 30 -4.39 -0.16 -11.19
CA THR A 30 -5.32 -0.47 -10.10
C THR A 30 -4.90 0.27 -8.83
N GLU A 31 -5.85 0.92 -8.17
CA GLU A 31 -5.62 1.47 -6.82
C GLU A 31 -5.91 0.41 -5.77
N VAL A 32 -4.90 0.07 -4.98
CA VAL A 32 -4.99 -0.89 -3.86
C VAL A 32 -5.23 -0.11 -2.58
N GLY A 33 -6.30 -0.44 -1.84
CA GLY A 33 -6.67 0.23 -0.60
C GLY A 33 -7.77 1.28 -0.74
N VAL A 34 -8.19 1.63 -1.95
CA VAL A 34 -9.36 2.49 -2.16
C VAL A 34 -10.63 1.68 -1.99
N ILE A 35 -11.46 2.06 -1.03
CA ILE A 35 -12.75 1.42 -0.76
C ILE A 35 -13.78 2.52 -0.47
N GLY A 36 -14.68 2.73 -1.42
CA GLY A 36 -15.73 3.74 -1.32
C GLY A 36 -15.22 5.16 -1.10
N GLU A 37 -16.10 6.06 -0.71
CA GLU A 37 -15.70 7.41 -0.30
C GLU A 37 -14.89 7.37 0.99
N THR A 38 -13.72 7.98 0.98
CA THR A 38 -12.91 8.15 2.18
C THR A 38 -13.33 9.44 2.87
N ASN A 39 -13.83 9.34 4.09
CA ASN A 39 -13.90 10.52 4.94
C ASN A 39 -12.49 11.09 5.09
N PRO A 40 -12.34 12.42 5.07
CA PRO A 40 -11.04 13.05 5.29
C PRO A 40 -10.47 12.61 6.64
N ALA A 41 -9.14 12.52 6.73
CA ALA A 41 -8.47 12.23 7.98
C ALA A 41 -8.86 13.26 9.04
N THR A 42 -9.17 12.79 10.24
CA THR A 42 -9.47 13.66 11.35
C THR A 42 -8.21 14.38 11.84
N VAL A 43 -8.41 15.59 12.38
CA VAL A 43 -7.34 16.32 13.03
C VAL A 43 -6.94 15.58 14.32
N PRO A 44 -5.64 15.45 14.63
CA PRO A 44 -5.20 14.86 15.89
C PRO A 44 -5.80 15.57 17.10
N SER A 45 -6.20 14.83 18.12
CA SER A 45 -6.83 15.39 19.32
C SER A 45 -5.84 15.84 20.39
N CYS A 46 -4.53 15.57 20.24
CA CYS A 46 -3.50 15.95 21.20
C CYS A 46 -3.26 17.49 21.24
N PRO A 47 -2.89 18.05 22.41
CA PRO A 47 -2.49 17.39 23.65
C PRO A 47 -3.64 16.90 24.55
N SER A 48 -4.88 16.99 24.13
CA SER A 48 -6.02 16.48 24.89
C SER A 48 -5.94 14.96 25.11
N PRO A 49 -6.56 14.40 26.16
CA PRO A 49 -6.64 12.94 26.36
C PRO A 49 -7.18 12.21 25.14
N LYS A 50 -6.70 10.97 24.91
CA LYS A 50 -6.95 10.15 23.71
C LYS A 50 -6.32 10.78 22.45
N CYS A 51 -5.02 10.98 22.48
CA CYS A 51 -4.23 11.31 21.28
C CYS A 51 -4.54 10.34 20.13
N LEU A 52 -5.19 10.84 19.09
CA LEU A 52 -5.66 10.04 17.97
C LEU A 52 -4.90 10.43 16.68
N ALA A 53 -3.63 10.10 16.64
CA ALA A 53 -2.81 10.15 15.42
C ALA A 53 -2.18 8.80 15.16
N VAL A 54 -1.81 8.55 13.93
CA VAL A 54 -0.92 7.44 13.61
C VAL A 54 0.49 7.89 13.96
N SER A 55 1.15 7.18 14.87
CA SER A 55 2.52 7.51 15.27
C SER A 55 3.36 6.27 15.53
N ARG A 56 4.64 6.37 15.20
CA ARG A 56 5.68 5.36 15.44
C ARG A 56 5.22 3.94 15.17
N THR A 57 4.60 3.72 14.00
CA THR A 57 4.02 2.42 13.63
C THR A 57 4.05 2.20 12.13
N THR A 58 4.05 0.95 11.73
CA THR A 58 3.65 0.52 10.39
C THR A 58 2.32 -0.20 10.52
N GLY A 59 1.34 0.15 9.69
CA GLY A 59 0.00 -0.41 9.81
C GLY A 59 -0.71 -0.60 8.49
N PHE A 60 -1.68 -1.51 8.47
CA PHE A 60 -2.51 -1.76 7.30
C PHE A 60 -3.95 -2.10 7.68
N GLN A 61 -4.88 -1.68 6.82
CA GLN A 61 -6.29 -1.95 6.97
C GLN A 61 -6.57 -3.44 6.72
N VAL A 62 -7.29 -4.10 7.62
CA VAL A 62 -7.67 -5.52 7.47
C VAL A 62 -9.13 -5.70 7.11
N LYS A 63 -9.98 -4.72 7.43
CA LYS A 63 -11.41 -4.78 7.13
C LYS A 63 -11.99 -3.37 6.96
N VAL A 64 -12.87 -3.17 5.98
CA VAL A 64 -13.70 -1.98 5.80
C VAL A 64 -15.08 -2.44 5.34
N GLY A 65 -16.08 -2.36 6.21
CA GLY A 65 -17.39 -2.92 5.97
C GLY A 65 -17.33 -4.42 5.67
N SER A 66 -17.80 -4.84 4.52
CA SER A 66 -17.73 -6.23 4.06
C SER A 66 -16.38 -6.61 3.40
N VAL A 67 -15.57 -5.63 3.00
CA VAL A 67 -14.30 -5.86 2.29
C VAL A 67 -13.21 -6.27 3.28
N ARG A 68 -12.60 -7.43 3.03
CA ARG A 68 -11.47 -7.96 3.81
C ARG A 68 -10.15 -7.78 3.05
N ASN A 69 -9.09 -7.51 3.81
CA ASN A 69 -7.72 -7.37 3.29
C ASN A 69 -7.60 -6.41 2.09
N PRO A 70 -8.17 -5.19 2.18
CA PRO A 70 -8.21 -4.25 1.05
C PRO A 70 -6.83 -3.83 0.55
N LEU A 71 -5.80 -4.01 1.35
CA LEU A 71 -4.41 -3.68 1.01
C LEU A 71 -3.57 -4.90 0.60
N SER A 72 -4.21 -6.06 0.42
CA SER A 72 -3.55 -7.21 -0.19
C SER A 72 -3.40 -6.97 -1.69
N VAL A 73 -2.19 -7.16 -2.20
CA VAL A 73 -1.87 -7.06 -3.63
C VAL A 73 -2.69 -8.10 -4.41
N PRO A 74 -3.57 -7.68 -5.33
CA PRO A 74 -4.48 -8.61 -6.00
C PRO A 74 -3.81 -9.44 -7.11
N ARG A 75 -2.71 -8.95 -7.70
CA ARG A 75 -1.94 -9.56 -8.79
C ARG A 75 -0.48 -9.17 -8.69
N ASN A 76 0.40 -9.93 -9.33
CA ASN A 76 1.80 -9.50 -9.50
C ASN A 76 1.84 -8.19 -10.29
N GLY A 77 2.82 -7.35 -9.99
CA GLY A 77 2.97 -6.07 -10.65
C GLY A 77 4.01 -5.20 -9.97
N THR A 78 3.81 -3.90 -10.13
CA THR A 78 4.75 -2.90 -9.64
C THR A 78 3.97 -1.71 -9.05
N ILE A 79 4.29 -1.31 -7.82
CA ILE A 79 3.77 -0.08 -7.23
C ILE A 79 4.55 1.09 -7.82
N VAL A 80 3.84 2.07 -8.36
CA VAL A 80 4.41 3.24 -9.04
C VAL A 80 4.15 4.56 -8.29
N ALA A 81 3.15 4.58 -7.41
CA ALA A 81 2.81 5.73 -6.59
C ALA A 81 2.05 5.29 -5.34
N TRP A 82 1.91 6.17 -4.37
CA TRP A 82 1.02 6.02 -3.25
C TRP A 82 0.33 7.34 -2.93
N THR A 83 -0.85 7.26 -2.33
CA THR A 83 -1.69 8.42 -2.02
C THR A 83 -2.01 8.40 -0.53
N ILE A 84 -2.07 9.58 0.11
CA ILE A 84 -2.47 9.74 1.50
C ILE A 84 -3.39 10.95 1.65
N THR A 85 -4.45 10.80 2.44
CA THR A 85 -5.32 11.90 2.84
C THR A 85 -4.96 12.32 4.25
N LEU A 86 -4.68 13.60 4.44
CA LEU A 86 -4.16 14.16 5.68
C LEU A 86 -5.16 15.14 6.31
N GLY A 87 -5.35 15.07 7.61
CA GLY A 87 -6.00 16.10 8.41
C GLY A 87 -5.15 17.38 8.46
N LYS A 88 -5.76 18.48 8.91
CA LYS A 88 -5.09 19.79 9.03
C LYS A 88 -4.92 20.17 10.51
N PRO A 89 -3.88 19.67 11.20
CA PRO A 89 -3.60 20.04 12.60
C PRO A 89 -3.23 21.52 12.71
N ASN A 90 -3.56 22.13 13.84
CA ASN A 90 -3.13 23.50 14.15
C ASN A 90 -1.67 23.54 14.64
N ALA A 91 -1.12 24.76 14.78
CA ALA A 91 0.28 24.95 15.17
C ALA A 91 0.63 24.32 16.54
N THR A 92 -0.29 24.35 17.51
CA THR A 92 -0.10 23.76 18.84
C THR A 92 -0.01 22.24 18.75
N GLN A 93 -0.86 21.62 17.95
CA GLN A 93 -0.85 20.17 17.72
C GLN A 93 0.41 19.74 16.97
N ILE A 94 0.82 20.48 15.94
CA ILE A 94 2.06 20.21 15.20
C ILE A 94 3.26 20.26 16.14
N LYS A 95 3.36 21.31 16.97
CA LYS A 95 4.43 21.44 17.95
C LYS A 95 4.45 20.26 18.92
N PHE A 96 3.30 19.92 19.50
CA PHE A 96 3.18 18.79 20.42
C PHE A 96 3.67 17.48 19.80
N PHE A 97 3.20 17.15 18.58
CA PHE A 97 3.60 15.91 17.92
C PHE A 97 5.07 15.89 17.53
N ASN A 98 5.61 17.00 17.04
CA ASN A 98 7.03 17.08 16.70
C ASN A 98 7.93 16.86 17.94
N GLU A 99 7.52 17.36 19.10
CA GLU A 99 8.28 17.23 20.35
C GLU A 99 8.13 15.83 20.99
N ASN A 100 6.99 15.16 20.82
CA ASN A 100 6.68 13.94 21.56
C ASN A 100 6.63 12.67 20.71
N GLU A 101 6.49 12.77 19.38
CA GLU A 101 6.29 11.61 18.50
C GLU A 101 7.40 11.43 17.45
N GLY A 102 8.62 11.86 17.80
CA GLY A 102 9.82 11.53 17.02
C GLY A 102 10.21 12.54 15.95
N GLY A 103 9.65 13.75 15.97
CA GLY A 103 10.04 14.83 15.06
C GLY A 103 8.98 15.19 14.03
N VAL A 104 9.40 15.74 12.90
CA VAL A 104 8.52 16.20 11.81
C VAL A 104 7.68 15.05 11.27
N ALA A 105 6.43 15.34 10.92
CA ALA A 105 5.52 14.35 10.33
C ALA A 105 6.09 13.72 9.06
N GLU A 106 6.26 12.40 9.06
CA GLU A 106 6.81 11.63 7.93
C GLU A 106 6.04 10.32 7.74
N ALA A 107 5.87 9.94 6.49
CA ALA A 107 5.34 8.61 6.13
C ALA A 107 5.90 8.11 4.81
N GLY A 108 5.72 6.81 4.59
CA GLY A 108 5.96 6.10 3.34
C GLY A 108 5.13 4.84 3.30
N ILE A 109 5.29 4.04 2.26
CA ILE A 109 4.68 2.72 2.18
C ILE A 109 5.71 1.61 2.38
N ALA A 110 5.26 0.51 2.95
CA ALA A 110 6.01 -0.73 3.11
C ALA A 110 5.30 -1.88 2.40
N VAL A 111 6.05 -2.81 1.86
CA VAL A 111 5.53 -4.08 1.33
C VAL A 111 5.89 -5.19 2.30
N LEU A 112 4.87 -5.88 2.77
CA LEU A 112 4.94 -6.89 3.81
C LEU A 112 4.60 -8.27 3.26
N GLN A 113 5.41 -9.26 3.59
CA GLN A 113 5.17 -10.66 3.29
C GLN A 113 4.75 -11.39 4.56
N ALA A 114 3.55 -11.99 4.56
CA ALA A 114 3.08 -12.79 5.67
C ALA A 114 3.99 -13.99 5.93
N GLN A 115 4.30 -14.27 7.20
CA GLN A 115 5.07 -15.42 7.63
C GLN A 115 4.15 -16.49 8.20
N PRO A 116 4.43 -17.79 7.98
CA PRO A 116 3.55 -18.87 8.42
C PRO A 116 3.47 -18.98 9.95
N LYS A 117 4.55 -18.67 10.64
CA LYS A 117 4.64 -18.72 12.12
C LYS A 117 5.68 -17.72 12.63
N PRO A 118 5.43 -17.08 13.80
CA PRO A 118 4.16 -17.05 14.54
C PRO A 118 3.08 -16.28 13.77
N ASN A 119 1.82 -16.55 14.06
CA ASN A 119 0.68 -15.89 13.39
C ASN A 119 0.79 -14.36 13.48
N LEU A 120 0.32 -13.67 12.43
CA LEU A 120 0.35 -12.21 12.31
C LEU A 120 1.78 -11.62 12.27
N THR A 121 2.77 -12.41 11.93
CA THR A 121 4.14 -11.96 11.69
C THR A 121 4.31 -11.67 10.21
N TYR A 122 4.93 -10.53 9.93
CA TYR A 122 5.20 -10.09 8.56
C TYR A 122 6.66 -9.71 8.43
N LYS A 123 7.26 -10.10 7.32
CA LYS A 123 8.60 -9.69 6.90
C LYS A 123 8.48 -8.42 6.05
N LEU A 124 9.27 -7.41 6.34
CA LEU A 124 9.41 -6.22 5.50
C LEU A 124 10.31 -6.56 4.30
N ILE A 125 9.76 -6.55 3.11
CA ILE A 125 10.49 -6.93 1.89
C ILE A 125 10.88 -5.75 1.01
N ALA A 126 10.11 -4.66 1.06
CA ALA A 126 10.42 -3.40 0.37
C ALA A 126 9.73 -2.22 1.07
N GLN A 127 10.25 -1.02 0.84
CA GLN A 127 9.65 0.22 1.33
C GLN A 127 9.98 1.38 0.39
N SER A 128 9.11 2.40 0.36
CA SER A 128 9.38 3.67 -0.30
C SER A 128 10.31 4.54 0.54
N PRO A 129 10.93 5.57 -0.05
CA PRO A 129 11.45 6.69 0.72
C PRO A 129 10.36 7.31 1.60
N LEU A 130 10.77 7.89 2.74
CA LEU A 130 9.88 8.67 3.60
C LEU A 130 9.68 10.07 3.02
N VAL A 131 8.46 10.57 3.12
CA VAL A 131 8.08 11.91 2.67
C VAL A 131 7.69 12.75 3.87
N LYS A 132 8.19 13.99 3.95
CA LYS A 132 7.75 15.00 4.92
C LYS A 132 6.34 15.46 4.57
N LEU A 133 5.40 15.27 5.50
CA LEU A 133 3.97 15.46 5.24
C LEU A 133 3.45 16.87 5.53
N GLN A 134 4.19 17.68 6.28
CA GLN A 134 3.71 18.98 6.74
C GLN A 134 3.23 19.91 5.60
N PRO A 135 3.88 19.98 4.41
CA PRO A 135 3.39 20.82 3.31
C PRO A 135 2.03 20.38 2.73
N TYR A 136 1.59 19.16 3.02
CA TYR A 136 0.38 18.55 2.46
C TYR A 136 -0.76 18.43 3.47
N PHE A 137 -0.64 19.00 4.66
CA PHE A 137 -1.69 18.94 5.67
C PHE A 137 -3.01 19.54 5.18
N GLY A 138 -4.11 18.81 5.42
CA GLY A 138 -5.45 19.14 4.95
C GLY A 138 -5.72 18.76 3.49
N GLN A 139 -4.85 17.99 2.84
CA GLN A 139 -4.96 17.61 1.44
C GLN A 139 -4.90 16.08 1.25
N THR A 140 -5.35 15.64 0.11
CA THR A 140 -5.01 14.33 -0.45
C THR A 140 -3.84 14.53 -1.40
N ALA A 141 -2.71 13.92 -1.08
CA ALA A 141 -1.48 14.03 -1.86
C ALA A 141 -1.06 12.67 -2.42
N GLN A 142 -0.65 12.65 -3.69
CA GLN A 142 -0.08 11.48 -4.34
C GLN A 142 1.42 11.67 -4.54
N PHE A 143 2.18 10.63 -4.21
CA PHE A 143 3.63 10.60 -4.31
C PHE A 143 4.07 9.53 -5.32
N PRO A 144 4.45 9.93 -6.54
CA PRO A 144 5.10 9.04 -7.49
C PRO A 144 6.41 8.49 -6.91
N LEU A 145 6.72 7.23 -7.21
CA LEU A 145 7.95 6.60 -6.78
C LEU A 145 9.02 6.78 -7.87
N GLU A 146 10.16 7.36 -7.53
CA GLU A 146 11.32 7.42 -8.43
C GLU A 146 11.83 6.02 -8.78
N THR A 147 11.88 5.14 -7.78
CA THR A 147 12.15 3.72 -7.96
C THR A 147 10.90 2.93 -7.62
N THR A 148 10.34 2.29 -8.62
CA THR A 148 9.12 1.50 -8.47
C THR A 148 9.37 0.22 -7.65
N ILE A 149 8.34 -0.27 -6.96
CA ILE A 149 8.47 -1.42 -6.06
C ILE A 149 7.76 -2.63 -6.66
N PRO A 150 8.51 -3.68 -7.09
CA PRO A 150 7.91 -4.94 -7.54
C PRO A 150 7.15 -5.61 -6.39
N VAL A 151 5.96 -6.14 -6.69
CA VAL A 151 5.10 -6.81 -5.71
C VAL A 151 4.48 -8.08 -6.27
N LYS A 152 4.22 -9.04 -5.38
CA LYS A 152 3.57 -10.31 -5.70
C LYS A 152 2.16 -10.35 -5.12
N LYS A 153 1.28 -11.09 -5.77
CA LYS A 153 -0.07 -11.36 -5.28
C LYS A 153 -0.02 -11.89 -3.83
N GLY A 154 -0.87 -11.33 -2.97
CA GLY A 154 -0.98 -11.70 -1.56
C GLY A 154 -0.03 -10.96 -0.61
N GLU A 155 0.97 -10.24 -1.11
CA GLU A 155 1.72 -9.30 -0.29
C GLU A 155 0.81 -8.16 0.19
N VAL A 156 1.17 -7.52 1.29
CA VAL A 156 0.35 -6.48 1.91
C VAL A 156 1.06 -5.15 1.84
N ILE A 157 0.37 -4.12 1.36
CA ILE A 157 0.88 -2.76 1.39
C ILE A 157 0.49 -2.13 2.73
N ALA A 158 1.46 -1.58 3.45
CA ALA A 158 1.27 -0.94 4.74
C ALA A 158 1.73 0.52 4.71
N LEU A 159 1.11 1.38 5.52
CA LEU A 159 1.58 2.73 5.78
C LEU A 159 2.64 2.67 6.87
N THR A 160 3.82 3.19 6.61
CA THR A 160 4.91 3.33 7.57
C THR A 160 5.01 4.77 8.04
N VAL A 161 4.88 4.98 9.35
CA VAL A 161 4.91 6.29 10.01
C VAL A 161 5.95 6.22 11.13
N PRO A 162 7.21 6.55 10.89
CA PRO A 162 8.26 6.49 11.91
C PRO A 162 8.14 7.58 12.97
N THR A 163 7.52 8.68 12.63
CA THR A 163 7.22 9.80 13.53
C THR A 163 5.70 9.84 13.78
N TRP A 164 4.99 10.77 13.17
CA TRP A 164 3.54 10.87 13.24
C TRP A 164 2.92 11.32 11.92
N ALA A 165 1.62 11.04 11.76
CA ALA A 165 0.85 11.50 10.62
C ALA A 165 -0.62 11.71 10.99
N PRO A 166 -1.27 12.80 10.55
CA PRO A 166 -2.71 13.03 10.70
C PRO A 166 -3.47 12.25 9.59
N ALA A 167 -3.28 10.94 9.56
CA ALA A 167 -3.79 10.04 8.49
C ALA A 167 -4.73 8.97 9.04
N LEU A 168 -5.57 9.35 10.04
CA LEU A 168 -6.51 8.44 10.69
C LEU A 168 -7.92 9.03 10.59
N ALA A 169 -8.84 8.35 9.91
CA ALA A 169 -10.25 8.66 9.93
C ALA A 169 -10.96 7.83 11.01
N LEU A 170 -11.88 8.44 11.74
CA LEU A 170 -12.61 7.87 12.88
C LEU A 170 -14.11 7.87 12.64
N GLY A 171 -14.85 7.22 13.56
CA GLY A 171 -16.33 7.20 13.52
C GLY A 171 -16.92 6.09 12.68
N PHE A 172 -16.13 5.09 12.29
CA PHE A 172 -16.61 3.88 11.61
C PHE A 172 -17.19 2.86 12.60
N GLY A 173 -17.92 1.89 12.08
CA GLY A 173 -18.39 0.74 12.85
C GLY A 173 -17.28 -0.25 13.20
N ASN A 174 -17.58 -1.23 14.05
CA ASN A 174 -16.66 -2.33 14.44
C ASN A 174 -16.24 -3.22 13.26
N ASP A 175 -16.88 -3.05 12.12
CA ASP A 175 -16.53 -3.71 10.86
C ASP A 175 -15.37 -3.02 10.11
N THR A 176 -14.85 -1.93 10.65
CA THR A 176 -13.68 -1.23 10.12
C THR A 176 -12.51 -1.37 11.10
N SER A 177 -11.40 -1.96 10.64
CA SER A 177 -10.26 -2.24 11.52
C SER A 177 -8.93 -2.29 10.79
N TRP A 178 -7.86 -1.92 11.49
CA TRP A 178 -6.49 -1.96 11.01
C TRP A 178 -5.54 -2.60 12.04
N ARG A 179 -4.41 -3.13 11.57
CA ARG A 179 -3.36 -3.72 12.40
C ARG A 179 -2.12 -2.85 12.42
N ALA A 180 -1.47 -2.82 13.58
CA ALA A 180 -0.22 -2.11 13.79
C ALA A 180 0.93 -3.07 14.07
N SER A 181 2.14 -2.65 13.74
CA SER A 181 3.44 -3.30 13.96
C SER A 181 3.80 -3.38 15.45
N ARG A 182 2.98 -4.07 16.24
CA ARG A 182 3.10 -4.17 17.70
C ARG A 182 2.84 -5.58 18.16
N SER A 183 3.62 -6.04 19.14
CA SER A 183 3.36 -7.31 19.82
C SER A 183 2.14 -7.20 20.73
N LYS A 184 1.63 -8.34 21.19
CA LYS A 184 0.46 -8.41 22.08
C LYS A 184 0.58 -7.53 23.34
N LYS A 185 1.78 -7.44 23.92
CA LYS A 185 2.05 -6.65 25.12
C LYS A 185 2.09 -5.14 24.89
N GLN A 186 2.19 -4.70 23.64
CA GLN A 186 2.37 -3.29 23.26
C GLN A 186 1.09 -2.60 22.79
N CYS A 187 -0.05 -3.29 22.75
CA CYS A 187 -1.28 -2.73 22.18
C CYS A 187 -1.81 -1.50 22.98
N LEU A 188 -1.54 -1.43 24.25
CA LEU A 188 -1.96 -0.32 25.12
C LEU A 188 -0.82 0.64 25.51
N SER A 189 0.43 0.31 25.15
CA SER A 189 1.60 1.12 25.47
C SER A 189 1.93 2.05 24.32
N THR A 190 2.15 3.34 24.60
CA THR A 190 2.61 4.32 23.63
C THR A 190 4.13 4.49 23.65
N SER A 191 4.79 4.16 24.76
CA SER A 191 6.19 4.50 25.04
C SER A 191 7.25 3.69 24.30
N SER A 192 6.93 2.48 23.83
CA SER A 192 7.92 1.57 23.20
C SER A 192 7.58 1.23 21.75
N GLN A 193 6.82 2.06 21.07
CA GLN A 193 6.36 1.80 19.72
C GLN A 193 7.37 2.29 18.70
N THR A 194 7.66 1.45 17.71
CA THR A 194 8.52 1.79 16.58
C THR A 194 7.88 1.31 15.28
N ALA A 195 8.05 2.09 14.23
CA ALA A 195 7.67 1.64 12.89
C ALA A 195 8.57 0.48 12.43
N HIS A 196 8.01 -0.38 11.58
CA HIS A 196 8.75 -1.47 10.96
C HIS A 196 9.50 -0.94 9.74
N THR A 197 10.75 -0.52 9.94
CA THR A 197 11.58 0.14 8.91
C THR A 197 12.81 -0.66 8.52
N GLN A 198 13.15 -1.72 9.27
CA GLN A 198 14.32 -2.54 8.99
C GLN A 198 14.00 -3.58 7.91
N LEU A 199 14.55 -3.42 6.72
CA LEU A 199 14.40 -4.39 5.62
C LEU A 199 14.82 -5.79 6.04
N SER A 200 14.10 -6.78 5.53
CA SER A 200 14.28 -8.21 5.80
C SER A 200 14.00 -8.65 7.24
N SER A 201 13.71 -7.75 8.17
CA SER A 201 13.27 -8.12 9.52
C SER A 201 11.81 -8.60 9.52
N SER A 202 11.45 -9.35 10.55
CA SER A 202 10.09 -9.86 10.73
C SER A 202 9.56 -9.45 12.10
N ILE A 203 8.41 -8.84 12.15
CA ILE A 203 7.76 -8.43 13.39
C ILE A 203 6.28 -8.80 13.42
N GLN A 204 5.68 -8.79 14.59
CA GLN A 204 4.30 -9.14 14.80
C GLN A 204 3.40 -7.91 14.62
N TYR A 205 2.28 -8.07 13.90
CA TYR A 205 1.21 -7.09 13.73
C TYR A 205 -0.01 -7.53 14.55
N PHE A 206 0.19 -7.71 15.85
CA PHE A 206 -0.84 -8.29 16.71
C PHE A 206 -1.97 -7.29 17.02
N CYS A 207 -1.64 -6.02 17.27
CA CYS A 207 -2.64 -5.05 17.72
C CYS A 207 -3.65 -4.71 16.63
N LEU A 208 -4.92 -4.94 16.93
CA LEU A 208 -6.06 -4.63 16.07
C LEU A 208 -6.80 -3.42 16.65
N TYR A 209 -6.94 -2.39 15.86
CA TYR A 209 -7.70 -1.19 16.19
C TYR A 209 -8.97 -1.14 15.34
N GLN A 210 -10.10 -0.94 16.00
CA GLN A 210 -11.43 -0.90 15.38
C GLN A 210 -11.93 0.54 15.26
N THR A 211 -13.01 0.74 14.52
CA THR A 211 -13.71 2.01 14.32
C THR A 211 -12.86 3.11 13.68
N ALA A 212 -11.73 2.76 13.12
CA ALA A 212 -10.78 3.69 12.54
C ALA A 212 -10.21 3.17 11.21
N ARG A 213 -9.85 4.10 10.33
CA ARG A 213 -9.28 3.81 9.01
C ARG A 213 -8.01 4.61 8.78
N LEU A 214 -6.97 3.93 8.32
CA LEU A 214 -5.78 4.57 7.75
C LEU A 214 -6.13 5.09 6.35
N THR A 215 -5.86 6.35 6.07
CA THR A 215 -6.31 7.06 4.87
C THR A 215 -5.23 7.09 3.79
N TYR A 216 -4.88 5.93 3.25
CA TYR A 216 -3.90 5.80 2.17
C TYR A 216 -4.29 4.70 1.18
N SER A 217 -3.67 4.76 0.01
CA SER A 217 -3.74 3.75 -1.05
C SER A 217 -2.42 3.67 -1.82
N ALA A 218 -2.30 2.71 -2.71
CA ALA A 218 -1.15 2.60 -3.61
C ALA A 218 -1.59 2.26 -5.03
N THR A 219 -0.92 2.87 -6.00
CA THR A 219 -1.16 2.67 -7.43
C THR A 219 -0.30 1.49 -7.92
N LEU A 220 -0.96 0.42 -8.32
CA LEU A 220 -0.38 -0.80 -8.86
C LEU A 220 -0.54 -0.84 -10.39
N ILE A 221 0.55 -1.07 -11.09
CA ILE A 221 0.54 -1.52 -12.49
C ILE A 221 0.72 -3.04 -12.49
N SER A 222 -0.32 -3.77 -12.90
CA SER A 222 -0.21 -5.22 -12.99
C SER A 222 0.56 -5.64 -14.25
N THR A 223 1.46 -6.61 -14.09
CA THR A 223 2.04 -7.32 -15.23
C THR A 223 0.98 -8.26 -15.84
N PRO A 224 1.00 -8.44 -17.15
CA PRO A 224 0.13 -9.37 -17.85
C PRO A 224 0.25 -10.79 -17.33
#